data_06ee1dc41fd5cbecd676d6f1e741be62
#
_entry.id   06ee1dc41fd5cbecd676d6f1e741be62
#
_cell.length_a   1.000
_cell.length_b   1.000
_cell.length_c   1.000
_cell.angle_alpha   90.00
_cell.angle_beta   90.00
_cell.angle_gamma   90.00
#
_symmetry.space_group_name_H-M   'P 1'
#
loop_
_entity.id
_entity.type
_entity.pdbx_description
1 polymer ?
#
loop_
_entity_poly.entity_id
_entity_poly.type
_entity_poly.pdbx_seq_one_letter_code
_entity_poly.pdbx_strand_id
1 'polypeptide(L)'
;MALRLLVAAFAVAHAFVSPGRALSTPRRPPPRPATTMAARIPWRTVFVCEYTAPLLVFPAVSKAGPFSTLASTLWTVHFAKRLAETLFVHKFSKGTMPLTNLFKNCGYYGGAAALVAWDINRSGPYGAQLAKLFAQLSTKTKVFVGAWAICEVLNLYTHLHLASLRSDGSREAKIPTAWPFRRVCSPNYSFEIGSWIFYSLATRSPAAWAFTTLGAWQMATWSKQKLKRYKRKFKDEEAFTATHALVPGVF
;
A
#
# COMPACT_ATOMS: atom_id res chain seq x y z
N MET A 1 -8.93 21.22 -14.16
CA MET A 1 -7.50 20.81 -14.11
C MET A 1 -7.30 19.58 -13.25
N ALA A 2 -7.84 19.51 -12.02
CA ALA A 2 -7.73 18.33 -11.15
C ALA A 2 -8.26 17.03 -11.77
N LEU A 3 -9.40 17.04 -12.47
CA LEU A 3 -9.97 15.88 -13.14
C LEU A 3 -9.08 15.35 -14.27
N ARG A 4 -8.40 16.22 -15.01
CA ARG A 4 -7.44 15.82 -16.07
C ARG A 4 -6.18 15.19 -15.49
N LEU A 5 -5.69 15.68 -14.34
CA LEU A 5 -4.58 15.06 -13.58
C LEU A 5 -4.99 13.72 -12.98
N LEU A 6 -6.23 13.60 -12.49
CA LEU A 6 -6.83 12.35 -12.03
C LEU A 6 -6.92 11.32 -13.17
N VAL A 7 -7.40 11.72 -14.34
CA VAL A 7 -7.49 10.85 -15.53
C VAL A 7 -6.10 10.45 -16.02
N ALA A 8 -5.12 11.35 -16.00
CA ALA A 8 -3.74 11.03 -16.35
C ALA A 8 -3.11 10.07 -15.34
N ALA A 9 -3.34 10.27 -14.03
CA ALA A 9 -2.91 9.33 -12.98
C ALA A 9 -3.61 7.97 -13.14
N PHE A 10 -4.90 7.95 -13.54
CA PHE A 10 -5.66 6.74 -13.83
C PHE A 10 -5.12 6.01 -15.07
N ALA A 11 -4.79 6.71 -16.14
CA ALA A 11 -4.19 6.14 -17.35
C ALA A 11 -2.79 5.57 -17.07
N VAL A 12 -2.00 6.26 -16.26
CA VAL A 12 -0.70 5.77 -15.77
C VAL A 12 -0.91 4.51 -14.92
N ALA A 13 -1.82 4.51 -13.95
CA ALA A 13 -2.11 3.34 -13.11
C ALA A 13 -2.63 2.14 -13.94
N HIS A 14 -3.46 2.38 -14.96
CA HIS A 14 -3.95 1.33 -15.85
C HIS A 14 -2.83 0.69 -16.69
N ALA A 15 -1.82 1.46 -17.09
CA ALA A 15 -0.62 0.94 -17.74
C ALA A 15 0.25 0.06 -16.80
N PHE A 16 0.05 0.17 -15.49
CA PHE A 16 0.72 -0.65 -14.46
C PHE A 16 0.05 -2.01 -14.21
N VAL A 17 -1.21 -2.18 -14.58
CA VAL A 17 -2.05 -3.36 -14.29
C VAL A 17 -2.07 -4.33 -15.46
N SER A 18 -1.07 -4.39 -16.32
CA SER A 18 -0.99 -5.50 -17.27
C SER A 18 -0.78 -6.80 -16.50
N PRO A 19 -1.78 -7.73 -16.45
CA PRO A 19 -1.60 -9.02 -15.82
C PRO A 19 -0.51 -9.77 -16.58
N GLY A 20 0.55 -10.18 -15.88
CA GLY A 20 1.48 -11.16 -16.43
C GLY A 20 0.65 -12.32 -16.99
N ARG A 21 0.81 -12.61 -18.26
CA ARG A 21 0.10 -13.68 -18.97
C ARG A 21 0.01 -14.93 -18.12
N ALA A 22 -1.20 -15.41 -17.91
CA ALA A 22 -1.46 -16.73 -17.35
C ALA A 22 -0.61 -17.77 -18.08
N LEU A 23 0.08 -18.61 -17.31
CA LEU A 23 0.80 -19.77 -17.80
C LEU A 23 -0.18 -20.70 -18.51
N SER A 24 -0.26 -20.59 -19.83
CA SER A 24 -0.70 -21.67 -20.70
C SER A 24 0.44 -22.68 -20.82
N THR A 25 0.10 -23.96 -20.88
CA THR A 25 0.93 -25.15 -21.02
C THR A 25 2.26 -24.96 -21.78
N PRO A 26 3.35 -25.67 -21.40
CA PRO A 26 4.68 -25.42 -21.91
C PRO A 26 4.84 -25.91 -23.36
N ARG A 27 4.56 -25.06 -24.34
CA ARG A 27 5.23 -25.15 -25.62
C ARG A 27 6.60 -24.47 -25.48
N ARG A 28 7.68 -25.20 -25.81
CA ARG A 28 9.03 -24.62 -25.88
C ARG A 28 8.95 -23.30 -26.67
N PRO A 29 9.23 -22.13 -26.07
CA PRO A 29 9.27 -20.91 -26.83
C PRO A 29 10.45 -20.93 -27.79
N PRO A 30 10.32 -20.34 -28.99
CA PRO A 30 11.47 -20.14 -29.88
C PRO A 30 12.53 -19.30 -29.16
N PRO A 31 13.84 -19.46 -29.53
CA PRO A 31 14.91 -18.70 -28.90
C PRO A 31 14.61 -17.20 -29.05
N ARG A 32 14.46 -16.49 -27.92
CA ARG A 32 14.28 -15.06 -27.93
C ARG A 32 15.55 -14.40 -28.43
N PRO A 33 15.44 -13.40 -29.33
CA PRO A 33 16.59 -12.59 -29.68
C PRO A 33 17.17 -11.99 -28.38
N ALA A 34 18.49 -11.83 -28.31
CA ALA A 34 19.23 -11.27 -27.20
C ALA A 34 18.77 -9.82 -26.94
N THR A 35 17.62 -9.67 -26.25
CA THR A 35 17.19 -8.38 -25.71
C THR A 35 18.13 -8.08 -24.54
N THR A 36 18.78 -6.93 -24.60
CA THR A 36 19.54 -6.32 -23.51
C THR A 36 18.85 -6.61 -22.18
N MET A 37 19.48 -7.41 -21.32
CA MET A 37 18.90 -7.80 -20.03
C MET A 37 18.73 -6.52 -19.22
N ALA A 38 17.49 -6.02 -19.10
CA ALA A 38 17.18 -4.88 -18.27
C ALA A 38 17.71 -5.12 -16.84
N ALA A 39 18.47 -4.17 -16.31
CA ALA A 39 19.02 -4.23 -14.96
C ALA A 39 17.89 -4.59 -13.97
N ARG A 40 18.18 -5.51 -13.06
CA ARG A 40 17.21 -6.03 -12.08
C ARG A 40 17.69 -5.71 -10.68
N ILE A 41 16.77 -5.37 -9.79
CA ILE A 41 17.04 -5.00 -8.41
C ILE A 41 16.24 -5.85 -7.42
N PRO A 42 16.77 -6.09 -6.19
CA PRO A 42 16.07 -6.83 -5.16
C PRO A 42 14.79 -6.10 -4.70
N TRP A 43 13.76 -6.86 -4.36
CA TRP A 43 12.50 -6.31 -3.84
C TRP A 43 12.69 -5.43 -2.60
N ARG A 44 13.62 -5.77 -1.69
CA ARG A 44 13.90 -4.93 -0.52
C ARG A 44 14.32 -3.52 -0.93
N THR A 45 15.25 -3.40 -1.88
CA THR A 45 15.69 -2.10 -2.41
C THR A 45 14.53 -1.32 -3.04
N VAL A 46 13.67 -2.00 -3.79
CA VAL A 46 12.47 -1.38 -4.37
C VAL A 46 11.60 -0.75 -3.28
N PHE A 47 11.22 -1.53 -2.25
CA PHE A 47 10.36 -1.04 -1.17
C PHE A 47 11.01 0.08 -0.35
N VAL A 48 12.33 0.03 -0.13
CA VAL A 48 13.05 1.13 0.52
C VAL A 48 12.91 2.41 -0.29
N CYS A 49 13.19 2.37 -1.59
CA CYS A 49 13.11 3.55 -2.44
C CYS A 49 11.67 4.08 -2.58
N GLU A 50 10.69 3.19 -2.82
CA GLU A 50 9.31 3.61 -3.04
C GLU A 50 8.62 4.17 -1.79
N TYR A 51 9.03 3.74 -0.58
CA TYR A 51 8.51 4.33 0.67
C TYR A 51 9.30 5.56 1.13
N THR A 52 10.57 5.69 0.72
CA THR A 52 11.34 6.91 0.97
C THR A 52 10.84 8.09 0.12
N ALA A 53 10.44 7.86 -1.13
CA ALA A 53 9.97 8.91 -2.01
C ALA A 53 8.82 9.75 -1.41
N PRO A 54 7.70 9.18 -0.91
CA PRO A 54 6.62 9.95 -0.30
C PRO A 54 7.00 10.59 1.03
N LEU A 55 7.96 10.03 1.79
CA LEU A 55 8.48 10.62 3.01
C LEU A 55 9.23 11.94 2.75
N LEU A 56 9.92 12.03 1.62
CA LEU A 56 10.66 13.24 1.26
C LEU A 56 9.76 14.24 0.54
N VAL A 57 8.92 13.79 -0.37
CA VAL A 57 8.12 14.67 -1.24
C VAL A 57 6.98 15.35 -0.48
N PHE A 58 6.25 14.63 0.38
CA PHE A 58 5.09 15.19 1.05
C PHE A 58 5.46 16.39 1.94
N PRO A 59 6.45 16.29 2.86
CA PRO A 59 6.86 17.44 3.67
C PRO A 59 7.43 18.59 2.83
N ALA A 60 8.16 18.29 1.76
CA ALA A 60 8.75 19.31 0.90
C ALA A 60 7.69 20.17 0.16
N VAL A 61 6.53 19.60 -0.14
CA VAL A 61 5.39 20.30 -0.76
C VAL A 61 4.44 20.90 0.26
N SER A 62 4.40 20.36 1.48
CA SER A 62 3.48 20.81 2.54
C SER A 62 3.83 22.21 3.03
N LYS A 63 2.81 23.07 3.17
CA LYS A 63 2.93 24.36 3.83
C LYS A 63 2.57 24.21 5.32
N ALA A 64 3.13 25.09 6.16
CA ALA A 64 2.78 25.12 7.58
C ALA A 64 1.30 25.50 7.76
N GLY A 65 0.56 24.68 8.53
CA GLY A 65 -0.84 24.94 8.87
C GLY A 65 -1.48 23.72 9.56
N PRO A 66 -2.62 23.89 10.31
CA PRO A 66 -3.16 22.81 11.13
C PRO A 66 -3.57 21.58 10.33
N PHE A 67 -4.23 21.74 9.18
CA PHE A 67 -4.62 20.60 8.35
C PHE A 67 -3.45 19.98 7.61
N SER A 68 -2.52 20.79 7.09
CA SER A 68 -1.32 20.28 6.47
C SER A 68 -0.41 19.59 7.50
N THR A 69 -0.38 20.08 8.75
CA THR A 69 0.37 19.44 9.85
C THR A 69 -0.24 18.09 10.21
N LEU A 70 -1.58 17.99 10.38
CA LEU A 70 -2.24 16.70 10.63
C LEU A 70 -2.00 15.72 9.49
N ALA A 71 -2.26 16.14 8.26
CA ALA A 71 -2.10 15.30 7.08
C ALA A 71 -0.65 14.85 6.89
N SER A 72 0.30 15.77 7.08
CA SER A 72 1.74 15.47 7.01
C SER A 72 2.16 14.49 8.10
N THR A 73 1.65 14.65 9.32
CA THR A 73 1.95 13.74 10.43
C THR A 73 1.44 12.32 10.14
N LEU A 74 0.17 12.17 9.78
CA LEU A 74 -0.42 10.86 9.49
C LEU A 74 0.28 10.19 8.29
N TRP A 75 0.57 10.95 7.23
CA TRP A 75 1.31 10.50 6.06
C TRP A 75 2.72 10.03 6.42
N THR A 76 3.45 10.85 7.17
CA THR A 76 4.83 10.56 7.58
C THR A 76 4.88 9.33 8.48
N VAL A 77 3.98 9.22 9.46
CA VAL A 77 3.90 8.05 10.35
C VAL A 77 3.62 6.77 9.55
N HIS A 78 2.66 6.80 8.60
CA HIS A 78 2.38 5.65 7.75
C HIS A 78 3.63 5.20 6.97
N PHE A 79 4.24 6.09 6.19
CA PHE A 79 5.37 5.70 5.33
C PHE A 79 6.65 5.44 6.12
N ALA A 80 6.88 6.09 7.26
CA ALA A 80 7.97 5.76 8.17
C ALA A 80 7.80 4.35 8.76
N LYS A 81 6.57 3.99 9.17
CA LYS A 81 6.24 2.62 9.59
C LYS A 81 6.51 1.64 8.45
N ARG A 82 6.03 1.91 7.22
CA ARG A 82 6.25 1.04 6.05
C ARG A 82 7.73 0.83 5.74
N LEU A 83 8.53 1.91 5.86
CA LEU A 83 9.98 1.84 5.68
C LEU A 83 10.63 1.00 6.79
N ALA A 84 10.27 1.22 8.06
CA ALA A 84 10.75 0.45 9.19
C ALA A 84 10.38 -1.05 9.07
N GLU A 85 9.14 -1.36 8.68
CA GLU A 85 8.73 -2.74 8.41
C GLU A 85 9.56 -3.38 7.28
N THR A 86 9.88 -2.63 6.24
CA THR A 86 10.75 -3.11 5.14
C THR A 86 12.17 -3.41 5.60
N LEU A 87 12.70 -2.59 6.50
CA LEU A 87 14.07 -2.73 7.00
C LEU A 87 14.20 -3.83 8.05
N PHE A 88 13.21 -3.98 8.94
CA PHE A 88 13.36 -4.78 10.15
C PHE A 88 12.39 -5.95 10.27
N VAL A 89 11.22 -5.89 9.62
CA VAL A 89 10.15 -6.90 9.77
C VAL A 89 10.06 -7.82 8.56
N HIS A 90 9.98 -7.28 7.34
CA HIS A 90 9.68 -8.07 6.16
C HIS A 90 10.78 -9.06 5.80
N LYS A 91 10.41 -10.32 5.57
CA LYS A 91 11.28 -11.37 5.06
C LYS A 91 11.12 -11.51 3.55
N PHE A 92 12.05 -10.92 2.80
CA PHE A 92 12.01 -10.93 1.34
C PHE A 92 12.52 -12.24 0.74
N SER A 93 11.91 -12.63 -0.38
CA SER A 93 12.48 -13.69 -1.25
C SER A 93 13.69 -13.15 -2.03
N LYS A 94 14.49 -14.06 -2.65
CA LYS A 94 15.56 -13.66 -3.59
C LYS A 94 15.04 -13.08 -4.93
N GLY A 95 13.73 -12.84 -5.03
CA GLY A 95 13.12 -12.27 -6.24
C GLY A 95 13.62 -10.86 -6.52
N THR A 96 13.68 -10.53 -7.80
CA THR A 96 14.08 -9.22 -8.31
C THR A 96 13.05 -8.70 -9.29
N MET A 97 13.03 -7.39 -9.51
CA MET A 97 12.19 -6.76 -10.52
C MET A 97 13.04 -5.91 -11.49
N PRO A 98 12.54 -5.61 -12.70
CA PRO A 98 13.23 -4.70 -13.61
C PRO A 98 13.39 -3.31 -12.99
N LEU A 99 14.56 -2.70 -13.16
CA LEU A 99 14.85 -1.36 -12.63
C LEU A 99 13.87 -0.29 -13.13
N THR A 100 13.37 -0.43 -14.35
CA THR A 100 12.36 0.48 -14.92
C THR A 100 11.08 0.56 -14.08
N ASN A 101 10.71 -0.53 -13.38
CA ASN A 101 9.55 -0.52 -12.51
C ASN A 101 9.79 0.29 -11.22
N LEU A 102 11.04 0.40 -10.76
CA LEU A 102 11.38 1.27 -9.62
C LEU A 102 11.01 2.73 -9.91
N PHE A 103 11.43 3.25 -11.07
CA PHE A 103 11.11 4.63 -11.46
C PHE A 103 9.59 4.86 -11.54
N LYS A 104 8.85 3.88 -12.06
CA LYS A 104 7.39 3.94 -12.08
C LYS A 104 6.82 4.01 -10.65
N ASN A 105 7.24 3.10 -9.77
CA ASN A 105 6.73 3.03 -8.39
C ASN A 105 7.08 4.30 -7.60
N CYS A 106 8.33 4.77 -7.65
CA CYS A 106 8.73 6.01 -7.00
C CYS A 106 7.98 7.22 -7.58
N GLY A 107 7.77 7.26 -8.90
CA GLY A 107 6.95 8.28 -9.56
C GLY A 107 5.50 8.28 -9.11
N TYR A 108 4.90 7.09 -8.95
CA TYR A 108 3.55 6.94 -8.42
C TYR A 108 3.44 7.44 -6.97
N TYR A 109 4.28 6.94 -6.06
CA TYR A 109 4.23 7.33 -4.65
C TYR A 109 4.64 8.78 -4.42
N GLY A 110 5.70 9.26 -5.07
CA GLY A 110 6.15 10.65 -4.98
C GLY A 110 5.16 11.63 -5.63
N GLY A 111 4.62 11.29 -6.79
CA GLY A 111 3.59 12.07 -7.47
C GLY A 111 2.29 12.16 -6.67
N ALA A 112 1.85 11.05 -6.07
CA ALA A 112 0.69 11.03 -5.18
C ALA A 112 0.95 11.90 -3.93
N ALA A 113 2.13 11.80 -3.32
CA ALA A 113 2.52 12.62 -2.18
C ALA A 113 2.46 14.12 -2.51
N ALA A 114 3.03 14.53 -3.65
CA ALA A 114 2.99 15.92 -4.11
C ALA A 114 1.56 16.40 -4.37
N LEU A 115 0.74 15.59 -5.03
CA LEU A 115 -0.63 15.94 -5.37
C LEU A 115 -1.51 16.08 -4.11
N VAL A 116 -1.40 15.15 -3.16
CA VAL A 116 -2.17 15.18 -1.91
C VAL A 116 -1.73 16.36 -1.05
N ALA A 117 -0.42 16.60 -0.90
CA ALA A 117 0.10 17.75 -0.15
C ALA A 117 -0.35 19.08 -0.77
N TRP A 118 -0.30 19.20 -2.09
CA TRP A 118 -0.76 20.39 -2.81
C TRP A 118 -2.26 20.64 -2.64
N ASP A 119 -3.08 19.58 -2.74
CA ASP A 119 -4.54 19.68 -2.57
C ASP A 119 -4.91 20.13 -1.15
N ILE A 120 -4.27 19.57 -0.13
CA ILE A 120 -4.45 19.95 1.27
C ILE A 120 -4.02 21.39 1.54
N ASN A 121 -2.91 21.83 0.95
CA ASN A 121 -2.44 23.21 1.07
C ASN A 121 -3.43 24.24 0.50
N ARG A 122 -4.24 23.85 -0.48
CA ARG A 122 -5.26 24.75 -1.07
C ARG A 122 -6.54 24.83 -0.25
N SER A 123 -6.84 23.80 0.53
CA SER A 123 -8.16 23.58 1.13
C SER A 123 -8.22 23.94 2.62
N GLY A 124 -7.07 24.23 3.26
CA GLY A 124 -6.98 24.38 4.70
C GLY A 124 -6.70 25.79 5.22
N PRO A 125 -7.26 26.19 6.36
CA PRO A 125 -6.84 27.38 7.08
C PRO A 125 -5.42 27.19 7.62
N TYR A 126 -4.58 28.21 7.48
CA TYR A 126 -3.17 28.18 7.87
C TYR A 126 -2.96 28.60 9.33
N GLY A 127 -2.19 27.85 10.09
CA GLY A 127 -1.51 28.28 11.32
C GLY A 127 -2.09 27.78 12.64
N ALA A 128 -1.59 26.66 13.18
CA ALA A 128 -1.56 26.35 14.62
C ALA A 128 -0.52 25.28 14.97
N GLN A 129 -0.01 25.31 16.20
CA GLN A 129 0.91 24.30 16.74
C GLN A 129 0.20 22.95 16.95
N LEU A 130 0.92 21.82 16.80
CA LEU A 130 0.37 20.46 16.81
C LEU A 130 -0.47 20.14 18.06
N ALA A 131 -0.05 20.58 19.25
CA ALA A 131 -0.80 20.36 20.50
C ALA A 131 -2.13 21.12 20.54
N LYS A 132 -2.17 22.37 20.04
CA LYS A 132 -3.38 23.16 19.89
C LYS A 132 -4.29 22.60 18.80
N LEU A 133 -3.71 22.00 17.77
CA LEU A 133 -4.42 21.35 16.68
C LEU A 133 -5.36 20.24 17.19
N PHE A 134 -4.84 19.30 18.01
CA PHE A 134 -5.66 18.20 18.52
C PHE A 134 -6.85 18.69 19.36
N ALA A 135 -6.68 19.75 20.16
CA ALA A 135 -7.76 20.37 20.92
C ALA A 135 -8.84 20.98 20.00
N GLN A 136 -8.45 21.57 18.88
CA GLN A 136 -9.32 22.26 17.93
C GLN A 136 -9.97 21.35 16.88
N LEU A 137 -9.49 20.10 16.72
CA LEU A 137 -10.11 19.16 15.77
C LEU A 137 -11.55 18.86 16.17
N SER A 138 -12.45 18.81 15.18
CA SER A 138 -13.81 18.34 15.40
C SER A 138 -13.81 16.90 15.93
N THR A 139 -14.82 16.55 16.70
CA THR A 139 -15.00 15.18 17.22
C THR A 139 -14.95 14.13 16.10
N LYS A 140 -15.58 14.41 14.95
CA LYS A 140 -15.53 13.54 13.78
C LYS A 140 -14.09 13.29 13.29
N THR A 141 -13.28 14.34 13.20
CA THR A 141 -11.87 14.21 12.78
C THR A 141 -11.07 13.39 13.78
N LYS A 142 -11.28 13.60 15.09
CA LYS A 142 -10.64 12.79 16.15
C LYS A 142 -10.98 11.31 16.03
N VAL A 143 -12.26 10.99 15.76
CA VAL A 143 -12.70 9.60 15.52
C VAL A 143 -11.99 9.01 14.29
N PHE A 144 -11.89 9.74 13.19
CA PHE A 144 -11.20 9.25 11.99
C PHE A 144 -9.70 9.03 12.23
N VAL A 145 -9.04 9.90 12.96
CA VAL A 145 -7.64 9.74 13.35
C VAL A 145 -7.46 8.52 14.25
N GLY A 146 -8.36 8.30 15.22
CA GLY A 146 -8.34 7.11 16.06
C GLY A 146 -8.54 5.81 15.24
N ALA A 147 -9.50 5.81 14.33
CA ALA A 147 -9.74 4.65 13.44
C ALA A 147 -8.57 4.41 12.48
N TRP A 148 -7.94 5.46 11.98
CA TRP A 148 -6.69 5.37 11.21
C TRP A 148 -5.59 4.68 12.03
N ALA A 149 -5.37 5.11 13.27
CA ALA A 149 -4.34 4.54 14.14
C ALA A 149 -4.60 3.05 14.45
N ILE A 150 -5.85 2.68 14.69
CA ILE A 150 -6.24 1.27 14.87
C ILE A 150 -5.90 0.45 13.60
N CYS A 151 -6.22 0.97 12.43
CA CYS A 151 -5.88 0.30 11.17
C CYS A 151 -4.36 0.14 11.00
N GLU A 152 -3.54 1.16 11.36
CA GLU A 152 -2.08 1.08 11.31
C GLU A 152 -1.51 0.00 12.24
N VAL A 153 -2.03 -0.08 13.47
CA VAL A 153 -1.63 -1.11 14.44
C VAL A 153 -2.01 -2.51 13.96
N LEU A 154 -3.23 -2.69 13.46
CA LEU A 154 -3.68 -3.98 12.95
C LEU A 154 -2.94 -4.38 11.66
N ASN A 155 -2.59 -3.42 10.81
CA ASN A 155 -1.73 -3.67 9.66
C ASN A 155 -0.33 -4.14 10.09
N LEU A 156 0.29 -3.48 11.07
CA LEU A 156 1.58 -3.91 11.64
C LEU A 156 1.48 -5.32 12.26
N TYR A 157 0.44 -5.59 13.05
CA TYR A 157 0.19 -6.92 13.63
C TYR A 157 0.17 -8.02 12.55
N THR A 158 -0.54 -7.77 11.45
CA THR A 158 -0.61 -8.75 10.35
C THR A 158 0.74 -8.92 9.64
N HIS A 159 1.55 -7.87 9.51
CA HIS A 159 2.90 -7.96 8.95
C HIS A 159 3.86 -8.73 9.85
N LEU A 160 3.80 -8.51 11.17
CA LEU A 160 4.59 -9.27 12.14
C LEU A 160 4.23 -10.76 12.09
N HIS A 161 2.92 -11.09 12.03
CA HIS A 161 2.49 -12.47 11.85
C HIS A 161 3.00 -13.09 10.54
N LEU A 162 2.90 -12.38 9.42
CA LEU A 162 3.43 -12.88 8.14
C LEU A 162 4.96 -13.06 8.17
N ALA A 163 5.68 -12.22 8.90
CA ALA A 163 7.12 -12.34 9.08
C ALA A 163 7.49 -13.54 9.95
N SER A 164 6.73 -13.83 11.01
CA SER A 164 6.96 -14.98 11.90
C SER A 164 6.81 -16.32 11.19
N LEU A 165 5.94 -16.41 10.17
CA LEU A 165 5.80 -17.63 9.36
C LEU A 165 7.08 -18.00 8.57
N ARG A 166 8.01 -17.07 8.43
CA ARG A 166 9.28 -17.23 7.71
C ARG A 166 10.50 -17.12 8.63
N SER A 167 10.33 -17.36 9.94
CA SER A 167 11.41 -17.29 10.92
C SER A 167 12.48 -18.36 10.69
N ASP A 168 12.10 -19.50 10.11
CA ASP A 168 12.98 -20.62 9.74
C ASP A 168 13.76 -20.41 8.43
N GLY A 169 13.68 -19.22 7.81
CA GLY A 169 14.30 -18.95 6.51
C GLY A 169 13.59 -19.61 5.33
N SER A 170 12.49 -20.34 5.55
CA SER A 170 11.70 -20.99 4.51
C SER A 170 11.15 -19.95 3.52
N ARG A 171 11.18 -20.31 2.24
CA ARG A 171 10.60 -19.51 1.16
C ARG A 171 9.26 -20.03 0.70
N GLU A 172 8.81 -21.13 1.28
CA GLU A 172 7.53 -21.71 0.96
C GLU A 172 6.39 -20.83 1.48
N ALA A 173 5.29 -20.83 0.74
CA ALA A 173 4.07 -20.21 1.22
C ALA A 173 3.50 -21.11 2.34
N LYS A 174 3.30 -20.53 3.51
CA LYS A 174 2.66 -21.13 4.68
C LYS A 174 1.27 -20.53 4.86
N ILE A 175 0.37 -21.28 5.49
CA ILE A 175 -0.98 -20.82 5.81
C ILE A 175 -0.91 -19.93 7.06
N PRO A 176 -1.33 -18.66 6.98
CA PRO A 176 -1.44 -17.83 8.18
C PRO A 176 -2.69 -18.27 8.98
N THR A 177 -2.51 -18.60 10.25
CA THR A 177 -3.58 -19.12 11.12
C THR A 177 -4.08 -18.11 12.15
N ALA A 178 -3.35 -17.01 12.38
CA ALA A 178 -3.79 -15.97 13.32
C ALA A 178 -5.04 -15.23 12.81
N TRP A 179 -5.89 -14.77 13.74
CA TRP A 179 -6.93 -13.80 13.40
C TRP A 179 -6.27 -12.53 12.85
N PRO A 180 -6.75 -11.93 11.76
CA PRO A 180 -7.99 -12.21 11.01
C PRO A 180 -7.80 -13.08 9.74
N PHE A 181 -6.62 -13.71 9.55
CA PHE A 181 -6.33 -14.52 8.35
C PHE A 181 -7.25 -15.73 8.17
N ARG A 182 -7.89 -16.20 9.25
CA ARG A 182 -8.91 -17.26 9.16
C ARG A 182 -10.15 -16.84 8.39
N ARG A 183 -10.43 -15.56 8.26
CA ARG A 183 -11.60 -15.01 7.57
C ARG A 183 -11.27 -14.46 6.19
N VAL A 184 -10.12 -13.80 6.04
CA VAL A 184 -9.70 -13.16 4.79
C VAL A 184 -8.24 -13.49 4.47
N CYS A 185 -7.95 -13.63 3.18
CA CYS A 185 -6.62 -14.01 2.69
C CYS A 185 -5.56 -12.91 2.86
N SER A 186 -5.97 -11.64 2.86
CA SER A 186 -5.06 -10.50 2.90
C SER A 186 -5.54 -9.40 3.83
N PRO A 187 -5.68 -9.67 5.15
CA PRO A 187 -6.15 -8.67 6.12
C PRO A 187 -5.19 -7.49 6.26
N ASN A 188 -3.90 -7.68 5.97
CA ASN A 188 -2.94 -6.57 5.88
C ASN A 188 -3.38 -5.52 4.85
N TYR A 189 -3.90 -5.92 3.70
CA TYR A 189 -4.45 -4.98 2.71
C TYR A 189 -5.78 -4.37 3.17
N SER A 190 -6.63 -5.12 3.87
CA SER A 190 -7.88 -4.58 4.42
C SER A 190 -7.61 -3.44 5.39
N PHE A 191 -6.66 -3.62 6.31
CA PHE A 191 -6.28 -2.58 7.25
C PHE A 191 -5.54 -1.41 6.59
N GLU A 192 -4.70 -1.68 5.58
CA GLU A 192 -4.04 -0.62 4.81
C GLU A 192 -5.04 0.23 4.02
N ILE A 193 -6.03 -0.38 3.38
CA ILE A 193 -7.14 0.34 2.73
C ILE A 193 -7.94 1.13 3.77
N GLY A 194 -8.23 0.53 4.94
CA GLY A 194 -8.91 1.20 6.03
C GLY A 194 -8.18 2.44 6.52
N SER A 195 -6.86 2.37 6.71
CA SER A 195 -6.07 3.53 7.10
C SER A 195 -6.15 4.65 6.06
N TRP A 196 -6.08 4.34 4.78
CA TRP A 196 -6.20 5.35 3.71
C TRP A 196 -7.62 5.93 3.59
N ILE A 197 -8.67 5.15 3.85
CA ILE A 197 -10.05 5.66 3.94
C ILE A 197 -10.15 6.67 5.07
N PHE A 198 -9.68 6.33 6.28
CA PHE A 198 -9.76 7.22 7.43
C PHE A 198 -8.84 8.44 7.29
N TYR A 199 -7.67 8.30 6.65
CA TYR A 199 -6.85 9.43 6.24
C TYR A 199 -7.62 10.39 5.33
N SER A 200 -8.28 9.87 4.30
CA SER A 200 -9.05 10.68 3.34
C SER A 200 -10.24 11.37 3.99
N LEU A 201 -10.94 10.69 4.94
CA LEU A 201 -12.01 11.28 5.73
C LEU A 201 -11.51 12.39 6.68
N ALA A 202 -10.37 12.17 7.34
CA ALA A 202 -9.77 13.14 8.27
C ALA A 202 -9.27 14.39 7.54
N THR A 203 -8.67 14.23 6.37
CA THR A 203 -8.08 15.33 5.59
C THR A 203 -9.07 15.98 4.62
N ARG A 204 -10.19 15.32 4.30
CA ARG A 204 -11.21 15.74 3.31
C ARG A 204 -10.63 16.07 1.94
N SER A 205 -9.49 15.51 1.60
CA SER A 205 -8.79 15.78 0.34
C SER A 205 -9.33 14.89 -0.78
N PRO A 206 -9.84 15.46 -1.89
CA PRO A 206 -10.16 14.71 -3.10
C PRO A 206 -8.97 13.95 -3.68
N ALA A 207 -7.76 14.51 -3.59
CA ALA A 207 -6.54 13.84 -4.04
C ALA A 207 -6.21 12.62 -3.17
N ALA A 208 -6.42 12.70 -1.84
CA ALA A 208 -6.28 11.55 -0.95
C ALA A 208 -7.30 10.44 -1.29
N TRP A 209 -8.55 10.78 -1.59
CA TRP A 209 -9.54 9.82 -2.05
C TRP A 209 -9.16 9.14 -3.37
N ALA A 210 -8.59 9.91 -4.33
CA ALA A 210 -8.10 9.34 -5.56
C ALA A 210 -6.96 8.34 -5.32
N PHE A 211 -5.99 8.69 -4.48
CA PHE A 211 -4.90 7.79 -4.07
C PHE A 211 -5.44 6.54 -3.38
N THR A 212 -6.37 6.70 -2.43
CA THR A 212 -7.03 5.59 -1.73
C THR A 212 -7.73 4.65 -2.69
N THR A 213 -8.50 5.17 -3.63
CA THR A 213 -9.25 4.36 -4.61
C THR A 213 -8.33 3.55 -5.51
N LEU A 214 -7.27 4.18 -6.03
CA LEU A 214 -6.29 3.49 -6.87
C LEU A 214 -5.53 2.41 -6.09
N GLY A 215 -5.09 2.73 -4.87
CA GLY A 215 -4.42 1.79 -3.98
C GLY A 215 -5.33 0.61 -3.60
N ALA A 216 -6.59 0.88 -3.25
CA ALA A 216 -7.58 -0.14 -2.91
C ALA A 216 -7.84 -1.09 -4.09
N TRP A 217 -8.02 -0.57 -5.29
CA TRP A 217 -8.15 -1.39 -6.50
C TRP A 217 -6.95 -2.32 -6.68
N GLN A 218 -5.74 -1.76 -6.59
CA GLN A 218 -4.52 -2.54 -6.78
C GLN A 218 -4.39 -3.64 -5.73
N MET A 219 -4.62 -3.32 -4.46
CA MET A 219 -4.59 -4.28 -3.36
C MET A 219 -5.71 -5.33 -3.46
N ALA A 220 -6.90 -4.95 -3.93
CA ALA A 220 -7.99 -5.89 -4.22
C ALA A 220 -7.61 -6.88 -5.32
N THR A 221 -7.00 -6.39 -6.39
CA THR A 221 -6.51 -7.24 -7.50
C THR A 221 -5.46 -8.24 -7.01
N TRP A 222 -4.48 -7.80 -6.25
CA TRP A 222 -3.46 -8.68 -5.69
C TRP A 222 -4.02 -9.68 -4.68
N SER A 223 -4.99 -9.26 -3.88
CA SER A 223 -5.64 -10.12 -2.90
C SER A 223 -6.43 -11.25 -3.56
N LYS A 224 -7.21 -10.96 -4.62
CA LYS A 224 -7.88 -12.00 -5.44
C LYS A 224 -6.90 -13.01 -6.03
N GLN A 225 -5.80 -12.52 -6.59
CA GLN A 225 -4.75 -13.38 -7.15
C GLN A 225 -4.11 -14.26 -6.07
N LYS A 226 -3.86 -13.70 -4.88
CA LYS A 226 -3.32 -14.44 -3.74
C LYS A 226 -4.30 -15.51 -3.26
N LEU A 227 -5.58 -15.16 -3.08
CA LEU A 227 -6.62 -16.11 -2.68
C LEU A 227 -6.75 -17.27 -3.67
N LYS A 228 -6.80 -16.97 -4.98
CA LYS A 228 -6.83 -18.01 -6.04
C LYS A 228 -5.62 -18.95 -5.96
N ARG A 229 -4.43 -18.39 -5.74
CA ARG A 229 -3.18 -19.18 -5.58
C ARG A 229 -3.21 -20.03 -4.32
N TYR A 230 -3.70 -19.50 -3.20
CA TYR A 230 -3.80 -20.22 -1.92
C TYR A 230 -4.83 -21.34 -1.99
N LYS A 231 -6.04 -21.09 -2.53
CA LYS A 231 -7.06 -22.12 -2.76
C LYS A 231 -6.54 -23.29 -3.62
N ARG A 232 -5.66 -23.01 -4.59
CA ARG A 232 -5.07 -24.07 -5.42
C ARG A 232 -3.95 -24.82 -4.70
N LYS A 233 -3.12 -24.11 -3.90
CA LYS A 233 -1.97 -24.73 -3.22
C LYS A 233 -2.41 -25.52 -1.98
N PHE A 234 -3.38 -25.04 -1.25
CA PHE A 234 -3.80 -25.55 0.06
C PHE A 234 -5.22 -26.13 0.05
N LYS A 235 -5.67 -26.64 -1.08
CA LYS A 235 -7.05 -27.12 -1.24
C LYS A 235 -7.39 -28.29 -0.30
N ASP A 236 -6.41 -29.10 0.04
CA ASP A 236 -6.57 -30.31 0.86
C ASP A 236 -6.14 -30.06 2.33
N GLU A 237 -5.85 -28.81 2.71
CA GLU A 237 -5.41 -28.46 4.05
C GLU A 237 -6.55 -27.81 4.87
N GLU A 238 -7.01 -28.48 5.93
CA GLU A 238 -8.06 -27.99 6.83
C GLU A 238 -7.73 -26.64 7.48
N ALA A 239 -6.42 -26.36 7.68
CA ALA A 239 -5.96 -25.10 8.26
C ALA A 239 -6.27 -23.87 7.36
N PHE A 240 -6.56 -24.09 6.06
CA PHE A 240 -6.88 -23.01 5.14
C PHE A 240 -8.37 -22.70 5.12
N THR A 241 -8.79 -21.79 5.98
CA THR A 241 -10.20 -21.41 6.15
C THR A 241 -10.61 -20.10 5.50
N ALA A 242 -9.65 -19.32 4.95
CA ALA A 242 -9.94 -18.03 4.33
C ALA A 242 -10.78 -18.18 3.06
N THR A 243 -12.02 -17.71 3.10
CA THR A 243 -12.97 -17.79 1.97
C THR A 243 -12.99 -16.52 1.13
N HIS A 244 -12.63 -15.39 1.70
CA HIS A 244 -12.69 -14.05 1.10
C HIS A 244 -11.30 -13.43 0.89
N ALA A 245 -11.22 -12.49 -0.03
CA ALA A 245 -9.95 -11.82 -0.36
C ALA A 245 -9.59 -10.73 0.67
N LEU A 246 -10.49 -9.80 0.93
CA LEU A 246 -10.29 -8.62 1.78
C LEU A 246 -11.36 -8.44 2.86
N VAL A 247 -12.65 -8.56 2.51
CA VAL A 247 -13.75 -8.23 3.40
C VAL A 247 -14.61 -9.48 3.59
N PRO A 248 -14.81 -9.95 4.85
CA PRO A 248 -15.64 -11.11 5.11
C PRO A 248 -17.06 -10.91 4.59
N GLY A 249 -17.60 -11.89 3.86
CA GLY A 249 -18.94 -11.86 3.31
C GLY A 249 -19.17 -10.99 2.07
N VAL A 250 -18.18 -10.21 1.65
CA VAL A 250 -18.34 -9.25 0.52
C VAL A 250 -17.35 -9.51 -0.61
N PHE A 251 -16.05 -9.69 -0.28
CA PHE A 251 -14.99 -9.70 -1.31
C PHE A 251 -13.84 -10.64 -0.94
#